data_f00873330fe9c7b4ce1126980cbf6431
#
_entry.id   f00873330fe9c7b4ce1126980cbf6431
#
_cell.length_a   1.000
_cell.length_b   1.000
_cell.length_c   1.000
_cell.angle_alpha   90.00
_cell.angle_beta   90.00
_cell.angle_gamma   90.00
#
_symmetry.space_group_name_H-M   'P 1'
#
loop_
_entity.id
_entity.type
_entity.pdbx_description
1 polymer ?
#
loop_
_entity_poly.entity_id
_entity_poly.type
_entity_poly.pdbx_seq_one_letter_code
_entity_poly.pdbx_strand_id
1 'polypeptide(L)'
;LTNPVYGLQKNDLTIAILTLVIPNVFRLLLNPLWGWLFDRINFFLLRSVLNLFFAFGILVFFSSESLTSMIVGQILFGIAHAGGDIAWGMWVTKLAPANRVADYMSVHTFFTGVRGVLAPLIGFGVLASGLAIGSLSYISAGMIILSAALLIPTIRQTWKQIRLDEN
;
A
#
# COMPACT_ATOMS: atom_id res chain seq x y z
N LEU A 1 16.27 -5.82 10.26
CA LEU A 1 15.94 -6.74 11.36
C LEU A 1 17.16 -7.45 11.96
N THR A 2 18.24 -7.70 11.17
CA THR A 2 19.49 -8.30 11.66
C THR A 2 20.43 -7.29 12.28
N ASN A 3 20.34 -6.00 11.93
CA ASN A 3 21.29 -4.99 12.38
C ASN A 3 21.21 -4.82 13.91
N PRO A 4 22.34 -4.90 14.67
CA PRO A 4 22.35 -4.75 16.11
C PRO A 4 21.98 -3.33 16.60
N VAL A 5 22.14 -2.32 15.74
CA VAL A 5 21.83 -0.91 16.09
C VAL A 5 20.36 -0.55 15.79
N TYR A 6 19.83 -1.03 14.67
CA TYR A 6 18.48 -0.67 14.19
C TYR A 6 17.55 -1.87 14.08
N GLY A 7 18.05 -3.09 14.27
CA GLY A 7 17.33 -4.34 14.09
C GLY A 7 16.99 -5.03 15.41
N LEU A 8 16.11 -6.03 15.32
CA LEU A 8 15.62 -6.82 16.46
C LEU A 8 16.42 -8.13 16.63
N GLN A 9 17.58 -8.24 16.01
CA GLN A 9 18.47 -9.40 16.09
C GLN A 9 17.77 -10.75 15.81
N LYS A 10 16.79 -10.74 14.90
CA LYS A 10 16.10 -11.97 14.48
C LYS A 10 16.99 -12.77 13.54
N ASN A 11 16.87 -14.09 13.59
CA ASN A 11 17.59 -14.96 12.69
C ASN A 11 17.05 -14.86 11.25
N ASP A 12 17.87 -15.23 10.27
CA ASP A 12 17.57 -15.09 8.85
C ASP A 12 16.29 -15.82 8.42
N LEU A 13 16.02 -16.99 8.99
CA LEU A 13 14.81 -17.76 8.71
C LEU A 13 13.56 -17.00 9.20
N THR A 14 13.58 -16.45 10.40
CA THR A 14 12.47 -15.63 10.93
C THR A 14 12.24 -14.42 10.05
N ILE A 15 13.30 -13.75 9.59
CA ILE A 15 13.20 -12.60 8.69
C ILE A 15 12.59 -13.01 7.35
N ALA A 16 13.06 -14.11 6.76
CA ALA A 16 12.52 -14.61 5.50
C ALA A 16 11.02 -14.97 5.62
N ILE A 17 10.63 -15.63 6.71
CA ILE A 17 9.22 -15.95 6.97
C ILE A 17 8.39 -14.67 7.10
N LEU A 18 8.84 -13.70 7.90
CA LEU A 18 8.12 -12.46 8.13
C LEU A 18 8.00 -11.62 6.85
N THR A 19 9.09 -11.42 6.12
CA THR A 19 9.13 -10.43 5.04
C THR A 19 8.78 -10.99 3.66
N LEU A 20 8.91 -12.29 3.47
CA LEU A 20 8.63 -12.95 2.20
C LEU A 20 7.45 -13.91 2.27
N VAL A 21 7.46 -14.85 3.21
CA VAL A 21 6.44 -15.92 3.21
C VAL A 21 5.07 -15.38 3.59
N ILE A 22 4.95 -14.75 4.76
CA ILE A 22 3.66 -14.27 5.28
C ILE A 22 2.96 -13.32 4.28
N PRO A 23 3.56 -12.20 3.85
CA PRO A 23 2.85 -11.29 2.96
C PRO A 23 2.52 -11.92 1.61
N ASN A 24 3.39 -12.77 1.05
CA ASN A 24 3.11 -13.41 -0.24
C ASN A 24 2.02 -14.48 -0.17
N VAL A 25 1.91 -15.22 0.93
CA VAL A 25 0.79 -16.15 1.13
C VAL A 25 -0.54 -15.40 1.14
N PHE A 26 -0.66 -14.34 1.94
CA PHE A 26 -1.89 -13.53 1.98
C PHE A 26 -2.16 -12.83 0.64
N ARG A 27 -1.13 -12.34 -0.03
CA ARG A 27 -1.21 -11.77 -1.38
C ARG A 27 -1.80 -12.76 -2.38
N LEU A 28 -1.26 -13.99 -2.42
CA LEU A 28 -1.71 -15.04 -3.33
C LEU A 28 -3.17 -15.43 -3.05
N LEU A 29 -3.52 -15.64 -1.78
CA LEU A 29 -4.87 -16.08 -1.39
C LEU A 29 -5.93 -14.99 -1.64
N LEU A 30 -5.59 -13.72 -1.50
CA LEU A 30 -6.56 -12.62 -1.57
C LEU A 30 -6.62 -11.91 -2.94
N ASN A 31 -5.68 -12.19 -3.85
CA ASN A 31 -5.74 -11.62 -5.20
C ASN A 31 -7.08 -11.85 -5.91
N PRO A 32 -7.68 -13.06 -5.90
CA PRO A 32 -8.97 -13.27 -6.55
C PRO A 32 -10.10 -12.44 -5.93
N LEU A 33 -10.10 -12.30 -4.60
CA LEU A 33 -11.08 -11.48 -3.87
C LEU A 33 -10.95 -10.00 -4.27
N TRP A 34 -9.73 -9.46 -4.29
CA TRP A 34 -9.49 -8.08 -4.68
C TRP A 34 -9.78 -7.80 -6.15
N GLY A 35 -9.55 -8.79 -7.05
CA GLY A 35 -9.97 -8.69 -8.45
C GLY A 35 -11.49 -8.56 -8.56
N TRP A 36 -12.23 -9.40 -7.87
CA TRP A 36 -13.68 -9.34 -7.82
C TRP A 36 -14.20 -8.01 -7.24
N LEU A 37 -13.57 -7.50 -6.16
CA LEU A 37 -13.90 -6.20 -5.57
C LEU A 37 -13.56 -5.05 -6.52
N PHE A 38 -12.41 -5.13 -7.19
CA PHE A 38 -11.98 -4.10 -8.15
C PHE A 38 -13.02 -3.90 -9.26
N ASP A 39 -13.66 -4.96 -9.74
CA ASP A 39 -14.67 -4.86 -10.79
C ASP A 39 -15.99 -4.24 -10.28
N ARG A 40 -16.32 -4.43 -9.02
CA ARG A 40 -17.65 -4.11 -8.45
C ARG A 40 -17.74 -2.81 -7.68
N ILE A 41 -16.64 -2.38 -7.06
CA ILE A 41 -16.67 -1.19 -6.23
C ILE A 41 -15.98 0.00 -6.89
N ASN A 42 -16.29 1.19 -6.39
CA ASN A 42 -15.63 2.40 -6.83
C ASN A 42 -14.12 2.33 -6.59
N PHE A 43 -13.31 2.66 -7.61
CA PHE A 43 -11.86 2.62 -7.54
C PHE A 43 -11.28 3.47 -6.39
N PHE A 44 -11.81 4.67 -6.17
CA PHE A 44 -11.30 5.56 -5.13
C PHE A 44 -11.60 5.03 -3.72
N LEU A 45 -12.75 4.36 -3.54
CA LEU A 45 -13.07 3.66 -2.30
C LEU A 45 -12.11 2.49 -2.07
N LEU A 46 -11.94 1.63 -3.08
CA LEU A 46 -10.97 0.53 -3.03
C LEU A 46 -9.60 1.04 -2.64
N ARG A 47 -9.14 2.10 -3.30
CA ARG A 47 -7.83 2.70 -3.04
C ARG A 47 -7.69 3.21 -1.62
N SER A 48 -8.73 3.86 -1.07
CA SER A 48 -8.72 4.34 0.31
C SER A 48 -8.64 3.20 1.31
N VAL A 49 -9.38 2.10 1.10
CA VAL A 49 -9.32 0.90 1.94
C VAL A 49 -7.93 0.28 1.92
N LEU A 50 -7.31 0.14 0.73
CA LEU A 50 -5.95 -0.38 0.61
C LEU A 50 -4.93 0.51 1.32
N ASN A 51 -5.05 1.83 1.19
CA ASN A 51 -4.18 2.77 1.90
C ASN A 51 -4.29 2.60 3.42
N LEU A 52 -5.50 2.37 3.96
CA LEU A 52 -5.68 2.10 5.40
C LEU A 52 -5.00 0.80 5.82
N PHE A 53 -5.13 -0.29 5.05
CA PHE A 53 -4.41 -1.53 5.33
C PHE A 53 -2.90 -1.33 5.34
N PHE A 54 -2.34 -0.58 4.39
CA PHE A 54 -0.92 -0.22 4.37
C PHE A 54 -0.52 0.60 5.61
N ALA A 55 -1.28 1.65 5.94
CA ALA A 55 -0.98 2.49 7.09
C ALA A 55 -0.99 1.69 8.41
N PHE A 56 -2.03 0.88 8.63
CA PHE A 56 -2.12 0.01 9.81
C PHE A 56 -1.03 -1.05 9.81
N GLY A 57 -0.69 -1.64 8.67
CA GLY A 57 0.42 -2.57 8.55
C GLY A 57 1.74 -1.95 9.01
N ILE A 58 2.06 -0.73 8.55
CA ILE A 58 3.25 0.01 8.99
C ILE A 58 3.21 0.27 10.49
N LEU A 59 2.11 0.80 11.02
CA LEU A 59 1.99 1.12 12.43
C LEU A 59 2.15 -0.13 13.30
N VAL A 60 1.43 -1.21 13.00
CA VAL A 60 1.48 -2.44 13.79
C VAL A 60 2.85 -3.11 13.69
N PHE A 61 3.49 -3.12 12.51
CA PHE A 61 4.79 -3.74 12.34
C PHE A 61 5.89 -3.04 13.15
N PHE A 62 5.86 -1.71 13.21
CA PHE A 62 6.89 -0.90 13.86
C PHE A 62 6.52 -0.42 15.28
N SER A 63 5.31 -0.70 15.77
CA SER A 63 4.85 -0.26 17.10
C SER A 63 5.45 -1.04 18.26
N SER A 64 5.99 -2.24 18.00
CA SER A 64 6.45 -3.15 19.03
C SER A 64 7.53 -4.07 18.50
N GLU A 65 8.43 -4.50 19.39
CA GLU A 65 9.47 -5.50 19.11
C GLU A 65 8.95 -6.95 19.19
N SER A 66 7.65 -7.14 19.46
CA SER A 66 7.06 -8.46 19.57
C SER A 66 6.93 -9.16 18.21
N LEU A 67 7.22 -10.45 18.18
CA LEU A 67 7.04 -11.26 16.98
C LEU A 67 5.59 -11.27 16.49
N THR A 68 4.63 -11.28 17.43
CA THR A 68 3.20 -11.24 17.12
C THR A 68 2.82 -9.96 16.37
N SER A 69 3.28 -8.79 16.84
CA SER A 69 3.05 -7.50 16.18
C SER A 69 3.61 -7.50 14.77
N MET A 70 4.82 -8.04 14.58
CA MET A 70 5.43 -8.16 13.25
C MET A 70 4.63 -9.08 12.32
N ILE A 71 4.16 -10.22 12.81
CA ILE A 71 3.32 -11.15 12.03
C ILE A 71 2.03 -10.44 11.60
N VAL A 72 1.32 -9.79 12.52
CA VAL A 72 0.08 -9.08 12.21
C VAL A 72 0.32 -7.95 11.20
N GLY A 73 1.39 -7.19 11.37
CA GLY A 73 1.79 -6.15 10.42
C GLY A 73 2.04 -6.71 9.02
N GLN A 74 2.73 -7.84 8.89
CA GLN A 74 3.00 -8.48 7.60
C GLN A 74 1.75 -9.11 6.97
N ILE A 75 0.80 -9.59 7.76
CA ILE A 75 -0.51 -10.01 7.26
C ILE A 75 -1.25 -8.81 6.64
N LEU A 76 -1.31 -7.69 7.34
CA LEU A 76 -1.92 -6.46 6.83
C LEU A 76 -1.24 -5.97 5.54
N PHE A 77 0.09 -6.06 5.45
CA PHE A 77 0.81 -5.79 4.22
C PHE A 77 0.43 -6.76 3.10
N GLY A 78 0.33 -8.05 3.38
CA GLY A 78 -0.08 -9.05 2.40
C GLY A 78 -1.47 -8.77 1.83
N ILE A 79 -2.42 -8.41 2.70
CA ILE A 79 -3.79 -7.99 2.32
C ILE A 79 -3.72 -6.76 1.40
N ALA A 80 -2.96 -5.73 1.80
CA ALA A 80 -2.82 -4.49 1.06
C ALA A 80 -2.11 -4.68 -0.27
N HIS A 81 -1.06 -5.52 -0.33
CA HIS A 81 -0.34 -5.82 -1.56
C HIS A 81 -1.21 -6.57 -2.56
N ALA A 82 -2.00 -7.55 -2.11
CA ALA A 82 -2.92 -8.29 -2.97
C ALA A 82 -3.86 -7.35 -3.73
N GLY A 83 -4.50 -6.41 -3.04
CA GLY A 83 -5.35 -5.41 -3.68
C GLY A 83 -4.57 -4.33 -4.42
N GLY A 84 -3.39 -3.99 -3.91
CA GLY A 84 -2.50 -3.01 -4.52
C GLY A 84 -2.05 -3.41 -5.92
N ASP A 85 -1.63 -4.65 -6.12
CA ASP A 85 -1.19 -5.13 -7.43
C ASP A 85 -2.27 -4.95 -8.51
N ILE A 86 -3.50 -5.30 -8.17
CA ILE A 86 -4.64 -5.15 -9.06
C ILE A 86 -4.96 -3.66 -9.26
N ALA A 87 -5.08 -2.91 -8.18
CA ALA A 87 -5.42 -1.50 -8.25
C ALA A 87 -4.38 -0.69 -9.04
N TRP A 88 -3.08 -0.91 -8.81
CA TRP A 88 -2.01 -0.20 -9.52
C TRP A 88 -1.80 -0.67 -10.95
N GLY A 89 -1.99 -1.96 -11.21
CA GLY A 89 -1.85 -2.50 -12.56
C GLY A 89 -3.02 -2.16 -13.49
N MET A 90 -4.22 -2.00 -12.93
CA MET A 90 -5.45 -1.93 -13.72
C MET A 90 -6.24 -0.61 -13.60
N TRP A 91 -5.86 0.34 -12.73
CA TRP A 91 -6.64 1.57 -12.53
C TRP A 91 -6.85 2.39 -13.81
N VAL A 92 -5.86 2.37 -14.70
CA VAL A 92 -5.92 3.10 -15.97
C VAL A 92 -7.07 2.59 -16.83
N THR A 93 -7.36 1.28 -16.82
CA THR A 93 -8.46 0.71 -17.61
C THR A 93 -9.84 1.18 -17.12
N LYS A 94 -9.94 1.59 -15.86
CA LYS A 94 -11.20 2.14 -15.31
C LYS A 94 -11.38 3.65 -15.50
N LEU A 95 -10.29 4.40 -15.62
CA LEU A 95 -10.33 5.86 -15.58
C LEU A 95 -9.95 6.52 -16.90
N ALA A 96 -9.16 5.85 -17.74
CA ALA A 96 -8.73 6.41 -19.03
C ALA A 96 -9.74 6.11 -20.13
N PRO A 97 -9.91 7.02 -21.11
CA PRO A 97 -10.63 6.73 -22.33
C PRO A 97 -10.02 5.51 -23.04
N ALA A 98 -10.88 4.62 -23.58
CA ALA A 98 -10.45 3.35 -24.16
C ALA A 98 -9.36 3.46 -25.24
N ASN A 99 -9.40 4.53 -26.04
CA ASN A 99 -8.42 4.81 -27.09
C ASN A 99 -7.10 5.44 -26.59
N ARG A 100 -6.98 5.75 -25.29
CA ARG A 100 -5.80 6.40 -24.70
C ARG A 100 -5.21 5.63 -23.50
N VAL A 101 -5.64 4.41 -23.27
CA VAL A 101 -5.16 3.58 -22.14
C VAL A 101 -3.63 3.42 -22.18
N ALA A 102 -3.04 3.22 -23.35
CA ALA A 102 -1.59 3.07 -23.50
C ALA A 102 -0.83 4.35 -23.10
N ASP A 103 -1.34 5.55 -23.45
CA ASP A 103 -0.72 6.83 -23.10
C ASP A 103 -0.71 7.02 -21.58
N TYR A 104 -1.85 6.80 -20.93
CA TYR A 104 -1.97 6.93 -19.47
C TYR A 104 -1.12 5.90 -18.73
N MET A 105 -1.03 4.67 -19.25
CA MET A 105 -0.21 3.63 -18.65
C MET A 105 1.28 3.95 -18.76
N SER A 106 1.75 4.49 -19.90
CA SER A 106 3.16 4.87 -20.05
C SER A 106 3.56 5.97 -19.08
N VAL A 107 2.71 7.00 -18.89
CA VAL A 107 2.92 8.05 -17.89
C VAL A 107 2.94 7.46 -16.46
N HIS A 108 1.98 6.59 -16.15
CA HIS A 108 1.94 5.91 -14.84
C HIS A 108 3.21 5.10 -14.58
N THR A 109 3.65 4.32 -15.55
CA THR A 109 4.85 3.49 -15.43
C THR A 109 6.10 4.35 -15.23
N PHE A 110 6.22 5.46 -15.98
CA PHE A 110 7.32 6.41 -15.82
C PHE A 110 7.39 6.96 -14.39
N PHE A 111 6.30 7.51 -13.85
CA PHE A 111 6.28 8.05 -12.48
C PHE A 111 6.48 6.96 -11.41
N THR A 112 6.00 5.74 -11.67
CA THR A 112 6.26 4.60 -10.78
C THR A 112 7.74 4.26 -10.75
N GLY A 113 8.42 4.30 -11.89
CA GLY A 113 9.88 4.12 -11.98
C GLY A 113 10.65 5.22 -11.24
N VAL A 114 10.30 6.50 -11.48
CA VAL A 114 10.90 7.64 -10.76
C VAL A 114 10.75 7.48 -9.24
N ARG A 115 9.54 7.16 -8.77
CA ARG A 115 9.30 6.88 -7.35
C ARG A 115 10.14 5.71 -6.85
N GLY A 116 10.25 4.63 -7.65
CA GLY A 116 11.03 3.44 -7.30
C GLY A 116 12.51 3.75 -7.05
N VAL A 117 13.06 4.73 -7.75
CA VAL A 117 14.45 5.20 -7.56
C VAL A 117 14.55 6.17 -6.38
N LEU A 118 13.66 7.16 -6.31
CA LEU A 118 13.76 8.23 -5.31
C LEU A 118 13.39 7.78 -3.89
N ALA A 119 12.38 6.91 -3.73
CA ALA A 119 11.90 6.54 -2.42
C ALA A 119 12.95 5.84 -1.54
N PRO A 120 13.74 4.86 -2.02
CA PRO A 120 14.83 4.29 -1.24
C PRO A 120 15.90 5.31 -0.88
N LEU A 121 16.29 6.19 -1.81
CA LEU A 121 17.31 7.22 -1.58
C LEU A 121 16.88 8.20 -0.48
N ILE A 122 15.63 8.67 -0.54
CA ILE A 122 15.06 9.54 0.49
C ILE A 122 14.97 8.79 1.82
N GLY A 123 14.47 7.55 1.82
CA GLY A 123 14.33 6.74 3.03
C GLY A 123 15.67 6.50 3.74
N PHE A 124 16.70 6.12 3.00
CA PHE A 124 18.05 5.95 3.56
C PHE A 124 18.66 7.28 4.01
N GLY A 125 18.46 8.37 3.27
CA GLY A 125 18.90 9.71 3.68
C GLY A 125 18.29 10.16 5.01
N VAL A 126 16.99 9.92 5.19
CA VAL A 126 16.28 10.23 6.43
C VAL A 126 16.78 9.36 7.59
N LEU A 127 17.01 8.06 7.37
CA LEU A 127 17.60 7.18 8.40
C LEU A 127 19.03 7.62 8.77
N ALA A 128 19.83 8.00 7.78
CA ALA A 128 21.19 8.48 7.99
C ALA A 128 21.25 9.81 8.78
N SER A 129 20.18 10.61 8.77
CA SER A 129 20.07 11.82 9.59
C SER A 129 19.80 11.54 11.09
N GLY A 130 19.70 10.27 11.50
CA GLY A 130 19.50 9.85 12.88
C GLY A 130 18.03 9.79 13.32
N LEU A 131 17.07 9.92 12.40
CA LEU A 131 15.66 9.76 12.73
C LEU A 131 15.37 8.29 13.11
N ALA A 132 14.70 8.09 14.23
CA ALA A 132 14.32 6.75 14.69
C ALA A 132 13.34 6.10 13.71
N ILE A 133 13.48 4.79 13.47
CA ILE A 133 12.60 4.02 12.59
C ILE A 133 11.12 4.15 12.99
N GLY A 134 10.84 4.16 14.29
CA GLY A 134 9.48 4.40 14.80
C GLY A 134 8.90 5.74 14.36
N SER A 135 9.67 6.83 14.42
CA SER A 135 9.23 8.15 13.95
C SER A 135 8.97 8.15 12.43
N LEU A 136 9.83 7.50 11.66
CA LEU A 136 9.66 7.36 10.23
C LEU A 136 8.38 6.57 9.89
N SER A 137 8.04 5.54 10.67
CA SER A 137 6.81 4.77 10.49
C SER A 137 5.55 5.60 10.74
N TYR A 138 5.54 6.45 11.77
CA TYR A 138 4.42 7.36 12.04
C TYR A 138 4.24 8.40 10.93
N ILE A 139 5.33 8.99 10.43
CA ILE A 139 5.30 9.93 9.31
C ILE A 139 4.73 9.24 8.07
N SER A 140 5.24 8.05 7.73
CA SER A 140 4.81 7.30 6.55
C SER A 140 3.33 6.91 6.64
N ALA A 141 2.88 6.38 7.77
CA ALA A 141 1.48 6.04 7.99
C ALA A 141 0.58 7.28 7.93
N GLY A 142 1.00 8.40 8.52
CA GLY A 142 0.29 9.67 8.47
C GLY A 142 0.11 10.18 7.03
N MET A 143 1.15 10.12 6.21
CA MET A 143 1.08 10.49 4.79
C MET A 143 0.11 9.60 4.01
N ILE A 144 0.08 8.29 4.29
CA ILE A 144 -0.84 7.35 3.64
C ILE A 144 -2.28 7.61 4.08
N ILE A 145 -2.52 7.87 5.37
CA ILE A 145 -3.86 8.21 5.89
C ILE A 145 -4.34 9.53 5.28
N LEU A 146 -3.48 10.54 5.21
CA LEU A 146 -3.79 11.81 4.53
C LEU A 146 -4.15 11.56 3.06
N SER A 147 -3.39 10.73 2.35
CA SER A 147 -3.71 10.35 0.98
C SER A 147 -5.09 9.69 0.86
N ALA A 148 -5.45 8.80 1.79
CA ALA A 148 -6.79 8.19 1.83
C ALA A 148 -7.89 9.24 2.10
N ALA A 149 -7.66 10.18 3.01
CA ALA A 149 -8.59 11.25 3.34
C ALA A 149 -8.85 12.20 2.15
N LEU A 150 -7.82 12.51 1.37
CA LEU A 150 -7.93 13.34 0.17
C LEU A 150 -8.78 12.71 -0.95
N LEU A 151 -9.03 11.39 -0.91
CA LEU A 151 -9.91 10.72 -1.87
C LEU A 151 -11.40 10.81 -1.47
N ILE A 152 -11.73 11.17 -0.24
CA ILE A 152 -13.12 11.20 0.27
C ILE A 152 -14.04 12.11 -0.57
N PRO A 153 -13.65 13.35 -0.96
CA PRO A 153 -14.50 14.19 -1.78
C PRO A 153 -14.84 13.55 -3.13
N THR A 154 -13.87 12.92 -3.79
CA THR A 154 -14.06 12.24 -5.07
C THR A 154 -15.00 11.04 -4.93
N ILE A 155 -14.87 10.27 -3.86
CA ILE A 155 -15.79 9.16 -3.54
C ILE A 155 -17.22 9.68 -3.41
N ARG A 156 -17.42 10.77 -2.67
CA ARG A 156 -18.76 11.38 -2.47
C ARG A 156 -19.37 11.90 -3.77
N GLN A 157 -18.56 12.50 -4.64
CA GLN A 157 -19.01 12.99 -5.96
C GLN A 157 -19.48 11.84 -6.85
N THR A 158 -18.73 10.77 -6.92
CA THR A 158 -19.10 9.59 -7.71
C THR A 158 -20.41 8.96 -7.23
N TRP A 159 -20.64 8.87 -5.91
CA TRP A 159 -21.89 8.37 -5.35
C TRP A 159 -23.10 9.28 -5.65
N LYS A 160 -22.87 10.59 -5.75
CA LYS A 160 -23.94 11.52 -6.14
C LYS A 160 -24.34 11.35 -7.60
N GLN A 161 -23.35 11.17 -8.49
CA GLN A 161 -23.63 10.95 -9.92
C GLN A 161 -24.43 9.66 -10.15
N ILE A 162 -23.99 8.55 -9.58
CA ILE A 162 -24.72 7.27 -9.70
C ILE A 162 -26.19 7.41 -9.29
N ARG A 163 -26.47 8.10 -8.17
CA ARG A 163 -27.85 8.33 -7.71
C ARG A 163 -28.68 9.23 -8.61
N LEU A 164 -28.04 10.12 -9.37
CA LEU A 164 -28.76 10.99 -10.32
C LEU A 164 -29.10 10.24 -11.62
N ASP A 165 -28.26 9.27 -11.99
CA ASP A 165 -28.46 8.46 -13.20
C ASP A 165 -29.50 7.33 -12.98
N GLU A 166 -29.83 6.99 -11.72
CA GLU A 166 -30.83 5.99 -11.35
C GLU A 166 -32.25 6.57 -11.18
N ASN A 167 -32.42 7.91 -11.14
CA ASN A 167 -33.72 8.61 -11.04
C ASN A 167 -34.12 9.27 -12.35
#